data_b856c8858207c9d1009138563a3b6354
#
_entry.id   b856c8858207c9d1009138563a3b6354
#
_cell.length_a   1.000
_cell.length_b   1.000
_cell.length_c   1.000
_cell.angle_alpha   90.00
_cell.angle_beta   90.00
_cell.angle_gamma   90.00
#
_symmetry.space_group_name_H-M   'P 1'
#
loop_
_entity.id
_entity.type
_entity.pdbx_description
1 polymer ?
#
loop_
_entity_poly.entity_id
_entity_poly.type
_entity_poly.pdbx_seq_one_letter_code
_entity_poly.pdbx_strand_id
1 'polypeptide(L)'
;VHPADTLFEALGRITASQIAGCRTMVSIPTGLENDVTRFLTGRKGKPFVRHCPILIESDEELTDSMGQIQRMRYAAEDRVPMKVRESAAQTGFYISRTPVMMEGRIELLQYVQNQSICDTYHRYGNIGERGLIEA
;
A
#
# COMPACT_ATOMS: atom_id res chain seq x y z
N VAL A 1 -5.92 -9.46 -1.72
CA VAL A 1 -5.62 -10.44 -2.79
C VAL A 1 -6.72 -10.38 -3.83
N HIS A 2 -6.38 -10.43 -5.10
CA HIS A 2 -7.32 -10.46 -6.22
C HIS A 2 -7.26 -11.84 -6.92
N PRO A 3 -8.34 -12.34 -7.54
CA PRO A 3 -8.35 -13.62 -8.25
C PRO A 3 -7.24 -13.78 -9.30
N ALA A 4 -6.86 -12.71 -9.97
CA ALA A 4 -5.80 -12.69 -10.98
C ALA A 4 -4.38 -12.47 -10.43
N ASP A 5 -4.21 -12.34 -9.10
CA ASP A 5 -2.89 -12.18 -8.50
C ASP A 5 -2.05 -13.44 -8.67
N THR A 6 -0.81 -13.27 -9.06
CA THR A 6 0.20 -14.33 -9.05
C THR A 6 0.85 -14.43 -7.67
N LEU A 7 1.45 -15.59 -7.38
CA LEU A 7 2.18 -15.77 -6.13
C LEU A 7 3.35 -14.78 -6.00
N PHE A 8 4.04 -14.47 -7.10
CA PHE A 8 5.09 -13.46 -7.13
C PHE A 8 4.58 -12.08 -6.71
N GLU A 9 3.46 -11.62 -7.28
CA GLU A 9 2.87 -10.32 -6.96
C GLU A 9 2.40 -10.23 -5.49
N ALA A 10 1.82 -11.30 -4.98
CA ALA A 10 1.39 -11.36 -3.59
C ALA A 10 2.57 -11.32 -2.61
N LEU A 11 3.56 -12.19 -2.82
CA LEU A 11 4.75 -12.25 -1.96
C LEU A 11 5.63 -11.01 -2.09
N GLY A 12 5.77 -10.46 -3.30
CA GLY A 12 6.50 -9.21 -3.54
C GLY A 12 5.94 -8.06 -2.72
N ARG A 13 4.61 -7.86 -2.73
CA ARG A 13 3.94 -6.83 -1.93
C ARG A 13 4.11 -7.06 -0.43
N ILE A 14 3.91 -8.28 0.05
CA ILE A 14 4.05 -8.61 1.47
C ILE A 14 5.49 -8.39 1.93
N THR A 15 6.47 -8.90 1.19
CA THR A 15 7.89 -8.77 1.55
C THR A 15 8.34 -7.31 1.52
N ALA A 16 7.98 -6.56 0.49
CA ALA A 16 8.34 -5.14 0.38
C ALA A 16 7.75 -4.31 1.52
N SER A 17 6.48 -4.55 1.89
CA SER A 17 5.86 -3.86 3.01
C SER A 17 6.54 -4.16 4.35
N GLN A 18 6.96 -5.40 4.58
CA GLN A 18 7.70 -5.80 5.79
C GLN A 18 9.09 -5.17 5.84
N ILE A 19 9.81 -5.16 4.71
CA ILE A 19 11.14 -4.52 4.61
C ILE A 19 11.01 -3.01 4.87
N ALA A 20 9.94 -2.38 4.39
CA ALA A 20 9.66 -0.97 4.65
C ALA A 20 9.21 -0.67 6.10
N GLY A 21 9.07 -1.70 6.95
CA GLY A 21 8.65 -1.55 8.34
C GLY A 21 7.16 -1.24 8.52
N CYS A 22 6.34 -1.51 7.50
CA CYS A 22 4.90 -1.29 7.58
C CYS A 22 4.21 -2.33 8.47
N ARG A 23 3.23 -1.87 9.26
CA ARG A 23 2.24 -2.77 9.86
C ARG A 23 1.24 -3.17 8.76
N THR A 24 1.37 -4.41 8.30
CA THR A 24 0.68 -4.90 7.11
C THR A 24 -0.36 -5.94 7.48
N MET A 25 -1.52 -5.87 6.85
CA MET A 25 -2.56 -6.89 6.85
C MET A 25 -2.79 -7.37 5.42
N VAL A 26 -3.15 -8.64 5.27
CA VAL A 26 -3.47 -9.23 3.98
C VAL A 26 -4.97 -9.52 3.95
N SER A 27 -5.69 -8.77 3.13
CA SER A 27 -7.12 -9.00 2.90
C SER A 27 -7.31 -10.03 1.79
N ILE A 28 -8.14 -11.03 2.06
CA ILE A 28 -8.55 -12.07 1.11
C ILE A 28 -10.08 -11.98 0.96
N PRO A 29 -10.60 -11.79 -0.25
CA PRO A 29 -12.04 -11.79 -0.48
C PRO A 29 -12.71 -13.09 -0.02
N THR A 30 -13.85 -12.97 0.64
CA THR A 30 -14.64 -14.11 1.09
C THR A 30 -14.94 -15.07 -0.07
N GLY A 31 -14.62 -16.35 0.11
CA GLY A 31 -14.85 -17.40 -0.89
C GLY A 31 -13.79 -17.46 -2.00
N LEU A 32 -12.74 -16.63 -1.96
CA LEU A 32 -11.64 -16.73 -2.92
C LEU A 32 -10.72 -17.90 -2.59
N GLU A 33 -10.76 -18.94 -3.42
CA GLU A 33 -9.85 -20.08 -3.37
C GLU A 33 -9.01 -20.16 -4.64
N ASN A 34 -7.73 -19.85 -4.54
CA ASN A 34 -6.75 -19.98 -5.60
C ASN A 34 -5.38 -20.40 -5.04
N ASP A 35 -4.37 -20.52 -5.88
CA ASP A 35 -3.03 -20.95 -5.46
C ASP A 35 -2.40 -19.96 -4.47
N VAL A 36 -2.67 -18.67 -4.62
CA VAL A 36 -2.16 -17.62 -3.73
C VAL A 36 -2.77 -17.76 -2.33
N THR A 37 -4.10 -17.86 -2.24
CA THR A 37 -4.79 -17.97 -0.95
C THR A 37 -4.43 -19.27 -0.24
N ARG A 38 -4.37 -20.40 -0.97
CA ARG A 38 -3.93 -21.69 -0.42
C ARG A 38 -2.48 -21.66 0.06
N PHE A 39 -1.59 -20.95 -0.64
CA PHE A 39 -0.22 -20.79 -0.21
C PHE A 39 -0.14 -19.94 1.07
N LEU A 40 -0.76 -18.75 1.07
CA LEU A 40 -0.67 -17.81 2.20
C LEU A 40 -1.28 -18.38 3.50
N THR A 41 -2.38 -19.10 3.40
CA THR A 41 -3.03 -19.74 4.56
C THR A 41 -2.39 -21.07 4.95
N GLY A 42 -1.64 -21.68 4.03
CA GLY A 42 -1.00 -22.97 4.22
C GLY A 42 0.31 -22.93 5.02
N ARG A 43 0.83 -24.10 5.38
CA ARG A 43 2.07 -24.25 6.16
C ARG A 43 3.28 -23.58 5.49
N LYS A 44 3.38 -23.63 4.16
CA LYS A 44 4.50 -23.06 3.40
C LYS A 44 4.50 -21.54 3.39
N GLY A 45 3.33 -20.90 3.47
CA GLY A 45 3.17 -19.46 3.47
C GLY A 45 3.42 -18.80 4.84
N LYS A 46 3.26 -19.55 5.94
CA LYS A 46 3.40 -19.04 7.31
C LYS A 46 4.66 -18.17 7.55
N PRO A 47 5.85 -18.54 7.07
CA PRO A 47 7.04 -17.70 7.28
C PRO A 47 6.91 -16.31 6.66
N PHE A 48 6.23 -16.18 5.51
CA PHE A 48 6.05 -14.92 4.79
C PHE A 48 5.03 -14.00 5.44
N VAL A 49 4.00 -14.57 6.06
CA VAL A 49 2.90 -13.82 6.70
C VAL A 49 3.00 -13.79 8.21
N ARG A 50 4.15 -14.13 8.77
CA ARG A 50 4.36 -14.26 10.23
C ARG A 50 3.92 -13.01 11.02
N HIS A 51 4.12 -11.82 10.44
CA HIS A 51 3.79 -10.54 11.05
C HIS A 51 2.70 -9.79 10.29
N CYS A 52 1.99 -10.48 9.39
CA CYS A 52 0.91 -9.93 8.58
C CYS A 52 -0.36 -10.73 8.85
N PRO A 53 -1.27 -10.25 9.71
CA PRO A 53 -2.56 -10.88 9.87
C PRO A 53 -3.27 -11.04 8.53
N ILE A 54 -3.88 -12.22 8.32
CA ILE A 54 -4.72 -12.50 7.16
C ILE A 54 -6.17 -12.28 7.60
N LEU A 55 -6.89 -11.43 6.90
CA LEU A 55 -8.32 -11.18 7.08
C LEU A 55 -9.07 -11.76 5.88
N ILE A 56 -10.12 -12.52 6.16
CA ILE A 56 -11.07 -12.98 5.14
C ILE A 56 -12.30 -12.10 5.28
N GLU A 57 -12.55 -11.27 4.30
CA GLU A 57 -13.56 -10.21 4.41
C GLU A 57 -14.19 -9.90 3.05
N SER A 58 -15.39 -9.33 3.07
CA SER A 58 -16.07 -8.82 1.88
C SER A 58 -15.52 -7.44 1.49
N ASP A 59 -15.86 -6.97 0.28
CA ASP A 59 -15.50 -5.62 -0.16
C ASP A 59 -16.15 -4.53 0.73
N GLU A 60 -17.32 -4.79 1.30
CA GLU A 60 -18.00 -3.92 2.25
C GLU A 60 -17.21 -3.78 3.55
N GLU A 61 -16.86 -4.90 4.17
CA GLU A 61 -16.06 -4.92 5.40
C GLU A 61 -14.71 -4.26 5.20
N LEU A 62 -14.08 -4.48 4.03
CA LEU A 62 -12.83 -3.83 3.66
C LEU A 62 -12.99 -2.31 3.54
N THR A 63 -14.07 -1.82 2.91
CA THR A 63 -14.33 -0.38 2.80
C THR A 63 -14.63 0.27 4.14
N ASP A 64 -15.33 -0.40 5.04
CA ASP A 64 -15.61 0.08 6.39
C ASP A 64 -14.33 0.24 7.23
N SER A 65 -13.34 -0.61 6.97
CA SER A 65 -12.05 -0.57 7.67
C SER A 65 -11.08 0.50 7.12
N MET A 66 -11.37 1.12 5.96
CA MET A 66 -10.45 2.07 5.29
C MET A 66 -10.02 3.24 6.19
N GLY A 67 -10.90 3.71 7.08
CA GLY A 67 -10.57 4.78 8.03
C GLY A 67 -9.49 4.42 9.06
N GLN A 68 -9.17 3.15 9.23
CA GLN A 68 -8.19 2.65 10.20
C GLN A 68 -6.83 2.33 9.58
N ILE A 69 -6.71 2.40 8.26
CA ILE A 69 -5.51 2.08 7.50
C ILE A 69 -5.05 3.30 6.70
N GLN A 70 -3.76 3.40 6.43
CA GLN A 70 -3.18 4.56 5.75
C GLN A 70 -3.20 4.43 4.24
N ARG A 71 -3.10 3.21 3.71
CA ARG A 71 -3.11 2.93 2.27
C ARG A 71 -3.43 1.47 1.98
N MET A 72 -3.90 1.24 0.77
CA MET A 72 -4.03 -0.10 0.19
C MET A 72 -3.03 -0.28 -0.96
N ARG A 73 -2.62 -1.52 -1.21
CA ARG A 73 -1.72 -1.88 -2.32
C ARG A 73 -2.31 -3.02 -3.13
N TYR A 74 -2.66 -2.73 -4.36
CA TYR A 74 -3.07 -3.71 -5.37
C TYR A 74 -1.94 -3.93 -6.38
N ALA A 75 -1.93 -5.08 -7.06
CA ALA A 75 -0.90 -5.43 -8.03
C ALA A 75 -1.07 -4.74 -9.37
N ALA A 76 -2.28 -4.26 -9.69
CA ALA A 76 -2.59 -3.52 -10.91
C ALA A 76 -3.87 -2.70 -10.73
N GLU A 77 -4.08 -1.75 -11.64
CA GLU A 77 -5.24 -0.84 -11.67
C GLU A 77 -6.57 -1.59 -11.79
N ASP A 78 -6.62 -2.56 -12.69
CA ASP A 78 -7.82 -3.38 -13.00
C ASP A 78 -8.22 -4.34 -11.88
N ARG A 79 -7.36 -4.50 -10.86
CA ARG A 79 -7.58 -5.39 -9.73
C ARG A 79 -8.20 -4.73 -8.52
N VAL A 80 -8.46 -3.43 -8.57
CA VAL A 80 -9.14 -2.72 -7.49
C VAL A 80 -10.65 -2.91 -7.64
N PRO A 81 -11.35 -3.53 -6.66
CA PRO A 81 -12.78 -3.70 -6.71
C PRO A 81 -13.50 -2.35 -6.85
N MET A 82 -14.63 -2.33 -7.57
CA MET A 82 -15.36 -1.09 -7.84
C MET A 82 -15.77 -0.37 -6.55
N LYS A 83 -16.30 -1.10 -5.56
CA LYS A 83 -16.70 -0.54 -4.26
C LYS A 83 -15.54 0.13 -3.51
N VAL A 84 -14.38 -0.51 -3.51
CA VAL A 84 -13.16 0.04 -2.90
C VAL A 84 -12.72 1.30 -3.63
N ARG A 85 -12.83 1.32 -4.96
CA ARG A 85 -12.49 2.47 -5.79
C ARG A 85 -13.45 3.66 -5.54
N GLU A 86 -14.74 3.40 -5.46
CA GLU A 86 -15.76 4.40 -5.15
C GLU A 86 -15.56 4.99 -3.75
N SER A 87 -15.36 4.15 -2.73
CA SER A 87 -15.10 4.58 -1.37
C SER A 87 -13.82 5.42 -1.27
N ALA A 88 -12.77 5.00 -1.96
CA ALA A 88 -11.52 5.76 -2.01
C ALA A 88 -11.69 7.13 -2.67
N ALA A 89 -12.48 7.21 -3.75
CA ALA A 89 -12.77 8.48 -4.41
C ALA A 89 -13.56 9.45 -3.52
N GLN A 90 -14.48 8.94 -2.71
CA GLN A 90 -15.27 9.75 -1.78
C GLN A 90 -14.46 10.25 -0.58
N THR A 91 -13.52 9.45 -0.09
CA THR A 91 -12.76 9.72 1.13
C THR A 91 -11.39 10.35 0.86
N GLY A 92 -10.92 10.38 -0.40
CA GLY A 92 -9.56 10.76 -0.75
C GLY A 92 -8.51 9.72 -0.32
N PHE A 93 -8.93 8.50 -0.04
CA PHE A 93 -8.04 7.43 0.41
C PHE A 93 -7.07 6.99 -0.69
N TYR A 94 -5.79 6.83 -0.33
CA TYR A 94 -4.77 6.47 -1.31
C TYR A 94 -4.70 4.96 -1.54
N ILE A 95 -4.87 4.56 -2.81
CA ILE A 95 -4.68 3.20 -3.28
C ILE A 95 -3.48 3.18 -4.24
N SER A 96 -2.41 2.50 -3.85
CA SER A 96 -1.30 2.19 -4.75
C SER A 96 -1.68 1.01 -5.64
N ARG A 97 -1.64 1.20 -6.96
CA ARG A 97 -2.17 0.27 -7.97
C ARG A 97 -1.24 0.10 -9.18
N THR A 98 0.01 0.49 -9.03
CA THR A 98 1.03 0.25 -10.04
C THR A 98 1.40 -1.24 -10.10
N PRO A 99 1.79 -1.78 -11.26
CA PRO A 99 2.30 -3.15 -11.33
C PRO A 99 3.42 -3.41 -10.31
N VAL A 100 3.47 -4.62 -9.79
CA VAL A 100 4.53 -5.02 -8.86
C VAL A 100 5.86 -5.06 -9.60
N MET A 101 6.84 -4.35 -9.09
CA MET A 101 8.14 -4.20 -9.73
C MET A 101 9.13 -5.25 -9.25
N MET A 102 9.89 -5.85 -10.19
CA MET A 102 10.99 -6.76 -9.87
C MET A 102 12.19 -6.02 -9.26
N GLU A 103 12.34 -4.73 -9.56
CA GLU A 103 13.35 -3.88 -8.93
C GLU A 103 12.87 -3.50 -7.52
N GLY A 104 13.43 -4.15 -6.49
CA GLY A 104 12.97 -4.01 -5.11
C GLY A 104 13.02 -2.57 -4.58
N ARG A 105 14.03 -1.77 -4.99
CA ARG A 105 14.12 -0.36 -4.60
C ARG A 105 12.96 0.47 -5.12
N ILE A 106 12.48 0.18 -6.34
CA ILE A 106 11.34 0.86 -6.93
C ILE A 106 10.03 0.39 -6.26
N GLU A 107 9.89 -0.92 -6.01
CA GLU A 107 8.72 -1.44 -5.31
C GLU A 107 8.60 -0.87 -3.89
N LEU A 108 9.71 -0.69 -3.17
CA LEU A 108 9.71 -0.11 -1.82
C LEU A 108 9.12 1.31 -1.78
N LEU A 109 9.22 2.10 -2.85
CA LEU A 109 8.63 3.44 -2.91
C LEU A 109 7.11 3.44 -2.72
N GLN A 110 6.44 2.31 -2.97
CA GLN A 110 4.99 2.16 -2.77
C GLN A 110 4.60 2.12 -1.29
N TYR A 111 5.56 1.91 -0.39
CA TYR A 111 5.32 1.67 1.05
C TYR A 111 5.87 2.79 1.94
N VAL A 112 6.58 3.76 1.38
CA VAL A 112 7.10 4.91 2.11
C VAL A 112 6.24 6.16 1.87
N GLN A 113 6.21 7.05 2.84
CA GLN A 113 5.60 8.36 2.67
C GLN A 113 6.65 9.31 2.11
N ASN A 114 6.33 9.94 0.99
CA ASN A 114 7.17 10.99 0.42
C ASN A 114 6.78 12.32 1.07
N GLN A 115 7.76 12.99 1.67
CA GLN A 115 7.62 14.35 2.13
C GLN A 115 8.49 15.25 1.26
N SER A 116 7.88 16.23 0.61
CA SER A 116 8.61 17.28 -0.10
C SER A 116 8.69 18.50 0.82
N ILE A 117 9.91 18.89 1.17
CA ILE A 117 10.18 20.15 1.87
C ILE A 117 10.68 21.12 0.81
N CYS A 118 9.84 22.10 0.49
CA CYS A 118 10.20 23.18 -0.45
C CYS A 118 10.60 24.40 0.37
N ASP A 119 11.86 24.77 0.33
CA ASP A 119 12.32 26.05 0.84
C ASP A 119 12.44 27.02 -0.35
N THR A 120 11.53 27.99 -0.42
CA THR A 120 11.54 28.99 -1.48
C THR A 120 12.54 30.08 -1.12
N TYR A 121 13.79 29.86 -1.52
CA TYR A 121 14.81 30.88 -1.48
C TYR A 121 14.79 31.68 -2.79
N HIS A 122 14.40 32.93 -2.73
CA HIS A 122 14.34 33.78 -3.91
C HIS A 122 15.56 34.68 -4.00
N ARG A 123 16.33 34.53 -5.10
CA ARG A 123 17.58 35.32 -5.32
C ARG A 123 17.35 36.84 -5.37
N TYR A 124 16.14 37.25 -5.72
CA TYR A 124 15.75 38.67 -5.86
C TYR A 124 14.49 39.02 -5.07
N GLY A 125 14.03 38.10 -4.21
CA GLY A 125 12.78 38.26 -3.49
C GLY A 125 12.98 38.69 -2.06
N ASN A 126 11.87 38.99 -1.44
CA ASN A 126 11.75 39.29 -0.03
C ASN A 126 12.31 38.12 0.78
N ILE A 127 13.43 38.36 1.45
CA ILE A 127 14.05 37.35 2.33
C ILE A 127 13.16 37.14 3.59
N GLY A 128 12.15 37.99 3.78
CA GLY A 128 11.27 37.93 4.93
C GLY A 128 12.02 38.04 6.25
N GLU A 129 11.43 37.56 7.30
CA GLU A 129 12.01 37.61 8.65
C GLU A 129 13.30 36.80 8.83
N ARG A 130 13.60 35.85 7.93
CA ARG A 130 14.82 35.02 7.99
C ARG A 130 16.10 35.81 7.68
N GLY A 131 16.01 36.87 6.88
CA GLY A 131 17.13 37.74 6.61
C GLY A 131 17.50 38.67 7.76
N LEU A 132 16.66 38.74 8.79
CA LEU A 132 16.86 39.57 9.95
C LEU A 132 17.49 38.84 11.15
N ILE A 133 17.59 37.50 11.07
CA ILE A 133 18.07 36.66 12.18
C ILE A 133 19.59 36.42 12.09
N GLU A 134 20.21 36.63 10.93
CA GLU A 134 21.65 36.43 10.70
C GLU A 134 22.46 37.74 10.60
N ALA A 135 21.96 38.82 11.13
CA ALA A 135 22.66 40.11 11.19
C ALA A 135 23.22 40.38 12.59
#